data_a7d7a8e67b12473a530282fee1423a08
#
_entry.id   a7d7a8e67b12473a530282fee1423a08
#
_cell.length_a   1.000
_cell.length_b   1.000
_cell.length_c   1.000
_cell.angle_alpha   90.00
_cell.angle_beta   90.00
_cell.angle_gamma   90.00
#
_symmetry.space_group_name_H-M   'P 1'
#
loop_
_entity.id
_entity.type
_entity.pdbx_description
1 polymer ?
#
loop_
_entity_poly.entity_id
_entity_poly.type
_entity_poly.pdbx_seq_one_letter_code
_entity_poly.pdbx_strand_id
1 'polypeptide(L)'
;SGRTVLNLVFILFLTTGVRAFDLIVGLLIGNLLAVLSWRFLTAEIATKHRLTLYYQSEKICGKKLVVFYNVANGILFCFLAGAMITVSATAVGIPFGMEMPKLTDTMPNSPMYIIIVLIIGAIIAIISARGYDSVAKAANWMSPLIVVAFLACGVVALGQLGVGSFSAFWNIWGEGGDPFPGQIKDTFWHVVLWSWFCNAAMHIGMSDLSVFRYAKNPSSGWTTAAGMYLGHYIAWIAAALLYAVYLKSPEAQEFLNNGIAPSVAPGPLAYNAIGVFGIIAVIIAGWTTANPTIYRAGLAFPSIIPKSTTFWTTILAGAVATIAGLFPAFAMKLLGFVALYGFILAPVGAIIVFEHFFADRLGVVKNYAEKAGVSYNIAVLLAWGISFGLFYVLSLTQGIFLS
;
A
#
# COMPACT_ATOMS: atom_id res chain seq x y z
N SER A 1 4.76 -1.26 5.36
CA SER A 1 3.43 -0.64 5.32
C SER A 1 2.58 -0.94 4.09
N GLY A 2 3.06 -1.68 3.11
CA GLY A 2 2.30 -2.08 1.92
C GLY A 2 1.78 -3.52 1.92
N ARG A 3 1.95 -4.26 3.01
CA ARG A 3 1.78 -5.72 3.03
C ARG A 3 0.36 -6.23 2.78
N THR A 4 -0.67 -5.52 3.24
CA THR A 4 -2.07 -5.95 3.05
C THR A 4 -2.59 -5.62 1.66
N VAL A 5 -2.19 -4.48 1.11
CA VAL A 5 -2.45 -4.10 -0.29
C VAL A 5 -1.82 -5.12 -1.24
N LEU A 6 -0.60 -5.55 -0.92
CA LEU A 6 0.19 -6.50 -1.69
C LEU A 6 -0.42 -7.90 -1.73
N ASN A 7 -1.07 -8.36 -0.67
CA ASN A 7 -1.75 -9.66 -0.68
C ASN A 7 -2.92 -9.66 -1.66
N LEU A 8 -3.67 -8.57 -1.79
CA LEU A 8 -4.70 -8.41 -2.80
C LEU A 8 -4.12 -8.38 -4.22
N VAL A 9 -3.02 -7.66 -4.42
CA VAL A 9 -2.32 -7.61 -5.72
C VAL A 9 -1.79 -8.99 -6.13
N PHE A 10 -1.30 -9.78 -5.18
CA PHE A 10 -0.76 -11.10 -5.51
C PHE A 10 -1.85 -12.10 -5.91
N ILE A 11 -3.00 -12.08 -5.25
CA ILE A 11 -4.17 -12.87 -5.67
C ILE A 11 -4.57 -12.49 -7.11
N LEU A 12 -4.46 -11.21 -7.49
CA LEU A 12 -4.69 -10.77 -8.86
C LEU A 12 -3.77 -11.49 -9.84
N PHE A 13 -2.47 -11.58 -9.59
CA PHE A 13 -1.56 -12.30 -10.49
C PHE A 13 -1.92 -13.77 -10.68
N LEU A 14 -2.45 -14.45 -9.67
CA LEU A 14 -2.92 -15.82 -9.81
C LEU A 14 -4.14 -15.91 -10.72
N THR A 15 -5.03 -14.93 -10.65
CA THR A 15 -6.24 -14.89 -11.50
C THR A 15 -5.93 -14.53 -12.95
N THR A 16 -4.74 -13.96 -13.23
CA THR A 16 -4.28 -13.60 -14.59
C THR A 16 -3.53 -14.73 -15.30
N GLY A 17 -3.35 -15.89 -14.66
CA GLY A 17 -2.71 -17.06 -15.30
C GLY A 17 -1.19 -16.95 -15.45
N VAL A 18 -0.52 -16.17 -14.60
CA VAL A 18 0.94 -15.99 -14.60
C VAL A 18 1.66 -17.28 -14.20
N ARG A 19 2.83 -17.52 -14.81
CA ARG A 19 3.67 -18.69 -14.50
C ARG A 19 4.40 -18.52 -13.16
N ALA A 20 4.72 -19.64 -12.52
CA ALA A 20 5.51 -19.66 -11.28
C ALA A 20 6.85 -18.90 -11.41
N PHE A 21 7.55 -19.09 -12.55
CA PHE A 21 8.80 -18.38 -12.83
C PHE A 21 8.60 -16.85 -12.87
N ASP A 22 7.58 -16.38 -13.58
CA ASP A 22 7.28 -14.96 -13.74
C ASP A 22 6.95 -14.32 -12.38
N LEU A 23 6.22 -15.05 -11.52
CA LEU A 23 5.90 -14.60 -10.17
C LEU A 23 7.15 -14.48 -9.29
N ILE A 24 7.94 -15.54 -9.19
CA ILE A 24 9.06 -15.59 -8.23
C ILE A 24 10.21 -14.68 -8.69
N VAL A 25 10.59 -14.74 -9.96
CA VAL A 25 11.72 -13.97 -10.50
C VAL A 25 11.31 -12.52 -10.77
N GLY A 26 10.09 -12.28 -11.25
CA GLY A 26 9.56 -10.92 -11.42
C GLY A 26 9.49 -10.18 -10.10
N LEU A 27 9.01 -10.83 -9.03
CA LEU A 27 9.01 -10.28 -7.69
C LEU A 27 10.44 -9.98 -7.19
N LEU A 28 11.41 -10.88 -7.45
CA LEU A 28 12.82 -10.68 -7.08
C LEU A 28 13.36 -9.36 -7.68
N ILE A 29 13.17 -9.16 -8.98
CA ILE A 29 13.68 -8.00 -9.69
C ILE A 29 12.94 -6.73 -9.27
N GLY A 30 11.61 -6.76 -9.23
CA GLY A 30 10.82 -5.60 -8.82
C GLY A 30 11.12 -5.14 -7.40
N ASN A 31 11.28 -6.07 -6.46
CA ASN A 31 11.69 -5.76 -5.09
C ASN A 31 13.11 -5.17 -5.04
N LEU A 32 14.06 -5.68 -5.85
CA LEU A 32 15.40 -5.11 -5.95
C LEU A 32 15.34 -3.64 -6.40
N LEU A 33 14.60 -3.36 -7.47
CA LEU A 33 14.43 -1.99 -7.97
C LEU A 33 13.82 -1.06 -6.92
N ALA A 34 12.85 -1.53 -6.15
CA ALA A 34 12.24 -0.76 -5.06
C ALA A 34 13.26 -0.45 -3.94
N VAL A 35 14.02 -1.44 -3.50
CA VAL A 35 15.08 -1.26 -2.48
C VAL A 35 16.14 -0.28 -2.95
N LEU A 36 16.59 -0.39 -4.20
CA LEU A 36 17.54 0.56 -4.79
C LEU A 36 16.96 1.98 -4.85
N SER A 37 15.68 2.13 -5.20
CA SER A 37 15.00 3.42 -5.18
C SER A 37 14.98 4.03 -3.77
N TRP A 38 14.65 3.26 -2.73
CA TRP A 38 14.73 3.75 -1.34
C TRP A 38 16.15 4.13 -0.94
N ARG A 39 17.13 3.29 -1.27
CA ARG A 39 18.52 3.50 -0.85
C ARG A 39 19.16 4.70 -1.51
N PHE A 40 19.03 4.81 -2.82
CA PHE A 40 19.76 5.80 -3.61
C PHE A 40 18.99 7.08 -3.89
N LEU A 41 17.66 7.06 -3.76
CA LEU A 41 16.85 8.27 -3.95
C LEU A 41 16.32 8.77 -2.61
N THR A 42 15.35 8.05 -2.02
CA THR A 42 14.61 8.56 -0.86
C THR A 42 15.48 8.74 0.39
N ALA A 43 16.28 7.74 0.77
CA ALA A 43 17.11 7.82 1.97
C ALA A 43 18.25 8.84 1.81
N GLU A 44 18.81 8.97 0.61
CA GLU A 44 19.83 9.98 0.32
C GLU A 44 19.29 11.40 0.54
N ILE A 45 18.16 11.71 -0.10
CA ILE A 45 17.53 13.03 -0.02
C ILE A 45 17.04 13.30 1.41
N ALA A 46 16.37 12.35 2.03
CA ALA A 46 15.80 12.50 3.37
C ALA A 46 16.83 12.76 4.45
N THR A 47 17.94 12.02 4.44
CA THR A 47 19.00 12.17 5.44
C THR A 47 19.81 13.44 5.26
N LYS A 48 19.91 13.95 4.03
CA LYS A 48 20.60 15.19 3.72
C LYS A 48 19.78 16.43 4.07
N HIS A 49 18.50 16.45 3.72
CA HIS A 49 17.64 17.62 3.91
C HIS A 49 16.89 17.62 5.24
N ARG A 50 16.59 16.45 5.82
CA ARG A 50 15.84 16.29 7.09
C ARG A 50 14.43 16.91 7.08
N LEU A 51 13.84 17.07 5.88
CA LEU A 51 12.52 17.66 5.68
C LEU A 51 11.46 16.57 5.43
N THR A 52 10.20 16.90 5.70
CA THR A 52 9.07 16.13 5.20
C THR A 52 8.91 16.35 3.71
N LEU A 53 8.21 15.44 3.02
CA LEU A 53 7.82 15.62 1.63
C LEU A 53 7.18 17.00 1.39
N TYR A 54 6.31 17.43 2.30
CA TYR A 54 5.53 18.66 2.17
C TYR A 54 6.40 19.92 2.22
N TYR A 55 7.33 20.00 3.17
CA TYR A 55 8.26 21.11 3.28
C TYR A 55 9.28 21.13 2.13
N GLN A 56 9.76 19.97 1.71
CA GLN A 56 10.64 19.90 0.55
C GLN A 56 9.92 20.38 -0.72
N SER A 57 8.68 19.94 -0.91
CA SER A 57 7.86 20.36 -2.05
C SER A 57 7.54 21.84 -2.00
N GLU A 58 7.27 22.43 -0.81
CA GLU A 58 6.97 23.85 -0.67
C GLU A 58 8.11 24.74 -1.16
N LYS A 59 9.35 24.35 -0.85
CA LYS A 59 10.54 25.09 -1.29
C LYS A 59 10.72 25.11 -2.82
N ILE A 60 10.31 24.04 -3.48
CA ILE A 60 10.45 23.85 -4.92
C ILE A 60 9.25 24.38 -5.68
N CYS A 61 8.05 24.01 -5.23
CA CYS A 61 6.79 24.21 -5.94
C CYS A 61 6.09 25.53 -5.60
N GLY A 62 6.30 26.02 -4.36
CA GLY A 62 5.57 27.14 -3.80
C GLY A 62 4.34 26.75 -3.01
N LYS A 63 3.99 27.59 -2.02
CA LYS A 63 2.99 27.30 -0.99
C LYS A 63 1.60 26.95 -1.54
N LYS A 64 1.09 27.70 -2.54
CA LYS A 64 -0.25 27.46 -3.09
C LYS A 64 -0.35 26.15 -3.85
N LEU A 65 0.68 25.80 -4.62
CA LEU A 65 0.70 24.53 -5.35
C LEU A 65 0.78 23.34 -4.40
N VAL A 66 1.58 23.46 -3.33
CA VAL A 66 1.71 22.41 -2.31
C VAL A 66 0.43 22.23 -1.49
N VAL A 67 -0.33 23.30 -1.21
CA VAL A 67 -1.63 23.16 -0.55
C VAL A 67 -2.58 22.29 -1.39
N PHE A 68 -2.69 22.55 -2.69
CA PHE A 68 -3.51 21.70 -3.58
C PHE A 68 -3.05 20.23 -3.56
N TYR A 69 -1.75 20.01 -3.70
CA TYR A 69 -1.14 18.69 -3.61
C TYR A 69 -1.43 17.99 -2.27
N ASN A 70 -1.30 18.72 -1.15
CA ASN A 70 -1.50 18.17 0.19
C ASN A 70 -2.96 17.80 0.46
N VAL A 71 -3.92 18.56 -0.08
CA VAL A 71 -5.35 18.21 -0.01
C VAL A 71 -5.59 16.85 -0.69
N ALA A 72 -5.16 16.72 -1.95
CA ALA A 72 -5.35 15.49 -2.72
C ALA A 72 -4.66 14.31 -2.01
N ASN A 73 -3.41 14.49 -1.61
CA ASN A 73 -2.62 13.47 -0.96
C ASN A 73 -3.19 13.07 0.42
N GLY A 74 -3.60 14.04 1.22
CA GLY A 74 -4.22 13.78 2.53
C GLY A 74 -5.52 12.99 2.42
N ILE A 75 -6.38 13.33 1.47
CA ILE A 75 -7.64 12.62 1.20
C ILE A 75 -7.37 11.18 0.75
N LEU A 76 -6.44 10.97 -0.19
CA LEU A 76 -6.07 9.64 -0.66
C LEU A 76 -5.51 8.76 0.47
N PHE A 77 -4.69 9.33 1.33
CA PHE A 77 -4.21 8.62 2.53
C PHE A 77 -5.34 8.26 3.50
N CYS A 78 -6.31 9.14 3.69
CA CYS A 78 -7.46 8.83 4.53
C CYS A 78 -8.28 7.67 3.97
N PHE A 79 -8.53 7.64 2.65
CA PHE A 79 -9.25 6.53 2.02
C PHE A 79 -8.47 5.23 2.08
N LEU A 80 -7.16 5.26 1.83
CA LEU A 80 -6.29 4.10 1.97
C LEU A 80 -6.32 3.53 3.41
N ALA A 81 -6.25 4.40 4.40
CA ALA A 81 -6.34 3.99 5.80
C ALA A 81 -7.74 3.44 6.15
N GLY A 82 -8.80 4.06 5.62
CA GLY A 82 -10.17 3.59 5.81
C GLY A 82 -10.39 2.19 5.26
N ALA A 83 -9.87 1.88 4.07
CA ALA A 83 -9.89 0.54 3.51
C ALA A 83 -9.20 -0.49 4.43
N MET A 84 -8.08 -0.12 5.06
CA MET A 84 -7.38 -0.99 6.00
C MET A 84 -8.12 -1.18 7.33
N ILE A 85 -8.82 -0.14 7.80
CA ILE A 85 -9.72 -0.23 8.96
C ILE A 85 -10.87 -1.20 8.66
N THR A 86 -11.49 -1.11 7.47
CA THR A 86 -12.53 -2.04 7.01
C THR A 86 -12.04 -3.49 7.02
N VAL A 87 -10.87 -3.77 6.44
CA VAL A 87 -10.29 -5.14 6.40
C VAL A 87 -10.08 -5.67 7.80
N SER A 88 -9.60 -4.85 8.74
CA SER A 88 -9.45 -5.24 10.14
C SER A 88 -10.80 -5.47 10.81
N ALA A 89 -11.76 -4.57 10.61
CA ALA A 89 -13.07 -4.63 11.26
C ALA A 89 -13.91 -5.84 10.81
N THR A 90 -13.91 -6.14 9.51
CA THR A 90 -14.62 -7.31 8.96
C THR A 90 -14.06 -8.64 9.47
N ALA A 91 -12.78 -8.69 9.83
CA ALA A 91 -12.17 -9.88 10.40
C ALA A 91 -12.59 -10.13 11.86
N VAL A 92 -12.86 -9.08 12.64
CA VAL A 92 -13.15 -9.20 14.10
C VAL A 92 -14.35 -10.06 14.40
N GLY A 93 -15.42 -9.99 13.62
CA GLY A 93 -16.66 -10.70 13.88
C GLY A 93 -16.62 -12.21 13.59
N ILE A 94 -15.66 -12.66 12.79
CA ILE A 94 -15.61 -14.06 12.32
C ILE A 94 -15.53 -15.08 13.47
N PRO A 95 -14.63 -14.93 14.46
CA PRO A 95 -14.56 -15.90 15.57
C PRO A 95 -15.82 -15.96 16.46
N PHE A 96 -16.64 -14.92 16.41
CA PHE A 96 -17.87 -14.81 17.20
C PHE A 96 -19.12 -15.19 16.41
N GLY A 97 -18.98 -15.66 15.16
CA GLY A 97 -20.12 -15.99 14.31
C GLY A 97 -20.99 -14.78 13.96
N MET A 98 -20.44 -13.56 14.02
CA MET A 98 -21.16 -12.34 13.67
C MET A 98 -21.22 -12.20 12.15
N GLU A 99 -22.38 -11.81 11.66
CA GLU A 99 -22.53 -11.47 10.25
C GLU A 99 -21.83 -10.13 9.97
N MET A 100 -20.69 -10.18 9.28
CA MET A 100 -19.93 -9.02 8.86
C MET A 100 -20.27 -8.65 7.42
N PRO A 101 -20.22 -7.35 7.04
CA PRO A 101 -20.46 -6.95 5.67
C PRO A 101 -19.40 -7.55 4.74
N LYS A 102 -19.82 -7.89 3.54
CA LYS A 102 -18.88 -8.25 2.47
C LYS A 102 -18.09 -7.02 2.04
N LEU A 103 -16.87 -7.22 1.58
CA LEU A 103 -16.06 -6.09 1.08
C LEU A 103 -16.67 -5.40 -0.16
N THR A 104 -17.68 -6.02 -0.79
CA THR A 104 -18.45 -5.45 -1.89
C THR A 104 -19.64 -4.60 -1.45
N ASP A 105 -20.04 -4.67 -0.18
CA ASP A 105 -21.20 -3.94 0.32
C ASP A 105 -20.89 -2.45 0.41
N THR A 106 -21.81 -1.63 -0.08
CA THR A 106 -21.66 -0.17 -0.09
C THR A 106 -21.96 0.48 1.25
N MET A 107 -22.72 -0.20 2.12
CA MET A 107 -23.16 0.30 3.43
C MET A 107 -22.85 -0.70 4.54
N PRO A 108 -22.71 -0.24 5.79
CA PRO A 108 -22.59 -1.13 6.94
C PRO A 108 -23.88 -1.96 7.09
N ASN A 109 -23.73 -3.24 7.40
CA ASN A 109 -24.85 -4.17 7.54
C ASN A 109 -25.42 -4.24 8.97
N SER A 110 -24.70 -3.75 9.97
CA SER A 110 -25.10 -3.88 11.37
C SER A 110 -24.54 -2.76 12.25
N PRO A 111 -25.22 -2.38 13.35
CA PRO A 111 -24.67 -1.47 14.35
C PRO A 111 -23.37 -1.97 14.97
N MET A 112 -23.22 -3.31 15.12
CA MET A 112 -22.01 -3.90 15.69
C MET A 112 -20.79 -3.65 14.80
N TYR A 113 -20.94 -3.78 13.49
CA TYR A 113 -19.86 -3.43 12.55
C TYR A 113 -19.44 -1.95 12.69
N ILE A 114 -20.41 -1.03 12.80
CA ILE A 114 -20.13 0.40 13.01
C ILE A 114 -19.32 0.60 14.29
N ILE A 115 -19.71 -0.03 15.40
CA ILE A 115 -19.00 0.07 16.69
C ILE A 115 -17.56 -0.45 16.55
N ILE A 116 -17.36 -1.59 15.90
CA ILE A 116 -16.03 -2.19 15.70
C ILE A 116 -15.15 -1.25 14.87
N VAL A 117 -15.66 -0.68 13.77
CA VAL A 117 -14.94 0.29 12.93
C VAL A 117 -14.54 1.54 13.74
N LEU A 118 -15.46 2.07 14.54
CA LEU A 118 -15.20 3.24 15.39
C LEU A 118 -14.12 2.96 16.44
N ILE A 119 -14.15 1.81 17.09
CA ILE A 119 -13.14 1.42 18.09
C ILE A 119 -11.78 1.24 17.42
N ILE A 120 -11.67 0.48 16.35
CA ILE A 120 -10.41 0.24 15.63
C ILE A 120 -9.86 1.56 15.10
N GLY A 121 -10.70 2.36 14.45
CA GLY A 121 -10.31 3.66 13.90
C GLY A 121 -9.82 4.63 14.97
N ALA A 122 -10.50 4.71 16.11
CA ALA A 122 -10.10 5.56 17.23
C ALA A 122 -8.74 5.14 17.81
N ILE A 123 -8.50 3.84 18.01
CA ILE A 123 -7.22 3.34 18.52
C ILE A 123 -6.10 3.69 17.56
N ILE A 124 -6.28 3.44 16.26
CA ILE A 124 -5.28 3.73 15.24
C ILE A 124 -5.02 5.24 15.15
N ALA A 125 -6.07 6.06 15.17
CA ALA A 125 -5.95 7.52 15.12
C ALA A 125 -5.16 8.09 16.30
N ILE A 126 -5.43 7.63 17.52
CA ILE A 126 -4.73 8.06 18.74
C ILE A 126 -3.25 7.68 18.69
N ILE A 127 -2.93 6.46 18.27
CA ILE A 127 -1.53 6.01 18.16
C ILE A 127 -0.80 6.82 17.10
N SER A 128 -1.43 7.06 15.95
CA SER A 128 -0.85 7.87 14.86
C SER A 128 -0.63 9.32 15.28
N ALA A 129 -1.57 9.90 16.03
CA ALA A 129 -1.49 11.28 16.51
C ALA A 129 -0.37 11.52 17.54
N ARG A 130 0.04 10.48 18.27
CA ARG A 130 1.19 10.53 19.19
C ARG A 130 2.54 10.68 18.48
N GLY A 131 2.54 10.64 17.14
CA GLY A 131 3.71 10.92 16.31
C GLY A 131 4.53 9.70 15.94
N TYR A 132 5.65 9.96 15.25
CA TYR A 132 6.48 8.94 14.64
C TYR A 132 6.94 7.83 15.59
N ASP A 133 7.38 8.19 16.80
CA ASP A 133 7.90 7.21 17.77
C ASP A 133 6.84 6.19 18.19
N SER A 134 5.60 6.63 18.34
CA SER A 134 4.45 5.76 18.65
C SER A 134 4.14 4.81 17.52
N VAL A 135 4.12 5.31 16.28
CA VAL A 135 3.92 4.52 15.06
C VAL A 135 5.04 3.49 14.89
N ALA A 136 6.30 3.91 15.10
CA ALA A 136 7.47 3.03 14.99
C ALA A 136 7.47 1.93 16.05
N LYS A 137 7.16 2.26 17.30
CA LYS A 137 7.02 1.27 18.38
C LYS A 137 5.94 0.23 18.07
N ALA A 138 4.75 0.68 17.65
CA ALA A 138 3.68 -0.22 17.24
C ALA A 138 4.12 -1.15 16.09
N ALA A 139 4.78 -0.62 15.07
CA ALA A 139 5.28 -1.41 13.95
C ALA A 139 6.33 -2.44 14.38
N ASN A 140 7.25 -2.09 15.28
CA ASN A 140 8.30 -2.99 15.77
C ASN A 140 7.74 -4.19 16.53
N TRP A 141 6.66 -4.01 17.29
CA TRP A 141 5.99 -5.09 17.99
C TRP A 141 5.15 -5.98 17.07
N MET A 142 4.46 -5.35 16.12
CA MET A 142 3.48 -6.04 15.26
C MET A 142 4.13 -6.75 14.07
N SER A 143 5.24 -6.23 13.52
CA SER A 143 5.84 -6.78 12.30
C SER A 143 6.34 -8.22 12.45
N PRO A 144 7.02 -8.63 13.53
CA PRO A 144 7.41 -10.03 13.71
C PRO A 144 6.19 -10.97 13.81
N LEU A 145 5.14 -10.55 14.51
CA LEU A 145 3.91 -11.35 14.65
C LEU A 145 3.25 -11.63 13.29
N ILE A 146 3.21 -10.62 12.42
CA ILE A 146 2.66 -10.78 11.06
C ILE A 146 3.48 -11.78 10.25
N VAL A 147 4.82 -11.69 10.33
CA VAL A 147 5.72 -12.62 9.61
C VAL A 147 5.48 -14.05 10.06
N VAL A 148 5.41 -14.28 11.37
CA VAL A 148 5.14 -15.63 11.94
C VAL A 148 3.76 -16.13 11.51
N ALA A 149 2.74 -15.27 11.54
CA ALA A 149 1.39 -15.64 11.15
C ALA A 149 1.30 -16.01 9.66
N PHE A 150 1.92 -15.24 8.76
CA PHE A 150 1.95 -15.60 7.34
C PHE A 150 2.73 -16.89 7.08
N LEU A 151 3.85 -17.10 7.77
CA LEU A 151 4.57 -18.38 7.70
C LEU A 151 3.68 -19.54 8.12
N ALA A 152 2.98 -19.41 9.26
CA ALA A 152 2.07 -20.43 9.74
C ALA A 152 0.93 -20.70 8.73
N CYS A 153 0.30 -19.65 8.19
CA CYS A 153 -0.70 -19.77 7.14
C CYS A 153 -0.15 -20.53 5.91
N GLY A 154 1.04 -20.18 5.46
CA GLY A 154 1.69 -20.82 4.31
C GLY A 154 1.96 -22.31 4.56
N VAL A 155 2.50 -22.66 5.73
CA VAL A 155 2.77 -24.06 6.11
C VAL A 155 1.50 -24.89 6.17
N VAL A 156 0.44 -24.36 6.79
CA VAL A 156 -0.86 -25.04 6.85
C VAL A 156 -1.45 -25.23 5.45
N ALA A 157 -1.38 -24.21 4.61
CA ALA A 157 -1.88 -24.28 3.24
C ALA A 157 -1.09 -25.31 2.39
N LEU A 158 0.23 -25.43 2.56
CA LEU A 158 1.03 -26.50 1.93
C LEU A 158 0.53 -27.89 2.32
N GLY A 159 0.23 -28.08 3.61
CA GLY A 159 -0.35 -29.35 4.10
C GLY A 159 -1.73 -29.63 3.50
N GLN A 160 -2.62 -28.64 3.44
CA GLN A 160 -3.96 -28.75 2.85
C GLN A 160 -3.93 -29.02 1.34
N LEU A 161 -2.90 -28.53 0.64
CA LEU A 161 -2.66 -28.79 -0.78
C LEU A 161 -1.99 -30.14 -1.06
N GLY A 162 -1.48 -30.82 -0.02
CA GLY A 162 -0.74 -32.06 -0.16
C GLY A 162 0.65 -31.90 -0.77
N VAL A 163 1.29 -30.73 -0.57
CA VAL A 163 2.60 -30.41 -1.14
C VAL A 163 3.70 -31.05 -0.31
N GLY A 164 4.29 -32.13 -0.85
CA GLY A 164 5.40 -32.86 -0.21
C GLY A 164 6.78 -32.66 -0.84
N SER A 165 6.89 -31.88 -1.92
CA SER A 165 8.15 -31.64 -2.63
C SER A 165 8.22 -30.24 -3.22
N PHE A 166 9.43 -29.78 -3.56
CA PHE A 166 9.64 -28.51 -4.25
C PHE A 166 8.99 -28.51 -5.63
N SER A 167 9.03 -29.62 -6.35
CA SER A 167 8.35 -29.75 -7.66
C SER A 167 6.84 -29.59 -7.52
N ALA A 168 6.22 -30.21 -6.50
CA ALA A 168 4.79 -30.07 -6.24
C ALA A 168 4.43 -28.61 -5.87
N PHE A 169 5.27 -27.94 -5.08
CA PHE A 169 5.11 -26.52 -4.78
C PHE A 169 5.18 -25.63 -6.02
N TRP A 170 6.22 -25.86 -6.85
CA TRP A 170 6.40 -25.11 -8.09
C TRP A 170 5.21 -25.27 -9.04
N ASN A 171 4.69 -26.47 -9.14
CA ASN A 171 3.59 -26.81 -10.03
C ASN A 171 2.21 -26.33 -9.56
N ILE A 172 2.09 -25.72 -8.37
CA ILE A 172 0.82 -25.07 -7.98
C ILE A 172 0.42 -24.01 -9.00
N TRP A 173 1.39 -23.24 -9.50
CA TRP A 173 1.21 -22.28 -10.59
C TRP A 173 1.76 -22.78 -11.91
N GLY A 174 2.79 -23.61 -11.87
CA GLY A 174 3.41 -24.28 -13.02
C GLY A 174 3.76 -23.31 -14.14
N GLU A 175 3.36 -23.66 -15.34
CA GLU A 175 3.51 -22.83 -16.54
C GLU A 175 2.43 -21.75 -16.66
N GLY A 176 1.62 -21.57 -15.64
CA GLY A 176 0.46 -20.69 -15.65
C GLY A 176 -0.73 -21.33 -16.34
N GLY A 177 -1.70 -20.52 -16.70
CA GLY A 177 -2.94 -20.98 -17.32
C GLY A 177 -3.65 -19.89 -18.10
N ASP A 178 -4.91 -20.11 -18.39
CA ASP A 178 -5.78 -19.05 -18.89
C ASP A 178 -6.17 -18.11 -17.77
N PRO A 179 -6.31 -16.81 -18.05
CA PRO A 179 -6.79 -15.87 -17.05
C PRO A 179 -8.23 -16.21 -16.65
N PHE A 180 -8.57 -15.91 -15.40
CA PHE A 180 -9.94 -16.05 -14.92
C PHE A 180 -10.89 -15.10 -15.67
N PRO A 181 -12.20 -15.37 -15.65
CA PRO A 181 -13.18 -14.51 -16.33
C PRO A 181 -13.01 -13.04 -15.99
N GLY A 182 -12.96 -12.19 -17.01
CA GLY A 182 -12.79 -10.74 -16.86
C GLY A 182 -11.35 -10.27 -16.55
N GLN A 183 -10.38 -11.17 -16.49
CA GLN A 183 -8.97 -10.86 -16.29
C GLN A 183 -8.19 -10.89 -17.62
N ILE A 184 -7.10 -10.12 -17.69
CA ILE A 184 -6.16 -10.11 -18.81
C ILE A 184 -4.91 -10.87 -18.38
N LYS A 185 -4.32 -11.65 -19.27
CA LYS A 185 -3.12 -12.42 -18.98
C LYS A 185 -1.93 -11.50 -18.74
N ASP A 186 -1.39 -11.57 -17.55
CA ASP A 186 -0.18 -10.85 -17.19
C ASP A 186 1.08 -11.56 -17.70
N THR A 187 2.14 -10.79 -17.89
CA THR A 187 3.46 -11.25 -18.31
C THR A 187 4.48 -11.04 -17.18
N PHE A 188 5.68 -11.61 -17.37
CA PHE A 188 6.83 -11.36 -16.49
C PHE A 188 7.04 -9.88 -16.19
N TRP A 189 6.93 -9.00 -17.20
CA TRP A 189 7.13 -7.55 -17.01
C TRP A 189 6.03 -6.90 -16.21
N HIS A 190 4.79 -7.37 -16.28
CA HIS A 190 3.72 -6.90 -15.41
C HIS A 190 4.06 -7.19 -13.94
N VAL A 191 4.55 -8.40 -13.63
CA VAL A 191 4.97 -8.75 -12.26
C VAL A 191 6.13 -7.88 -11.79
N VAL A 192 7.16 -7.66 -12.63
CA VAL A 192 8.30 -6.78 -12.30
C VAL A 192 7.84 -5.36 -12.02
N LEU A 193 7.05 -4.80 -12.91
CA LEU A 193 6.57 -3.41 -12.80
C LEU A 193 5.66 -3.24 -11.59
N TRP A 194 4.70 -4.13 -11.38
CA TRP A 194 3.82 -4.09 -10.22
C TRP A 194 4.59 -4.23 -8.91
N SER A 195 5.54 -5.17 -8.82
CA SER A 195 6.38 -5.35 -7.63
C SER A 195 7.20 -4.10 -7.31
N TRP A 196 7.70 -3.42 -8.34
CA TRP A 196 8.41 -2.17 -8.19
C TRP A 196 7.48 -1.03 -7.80
N PHE A 197 6.39 -0.83 -8.55
CA PHE A 197 5.49 0.31 -8.41
C PHE A 197 4.45 0.18 -7.30
N CYS A 198 4.21 -0.98 -6.72
CA CYS A 198 3.24 -1.13 -5.62
C CYS A 198 3.53 -0.22 -4.42
N ASN A 199 4.79 0.17 -4.22
CA ASN A 199 5.24 1.14 -3.22
C ASN A 199 5.84 2.41 -3.85
N ALA A 200 5.59 2.68 -5.15
CA ALA A 200 6.18 3.81 -5.87
C ALA A 200 5.95 5.16 -5.17
N ALA A 201 4.76 5.36 -4.62
CA ALA A 201 4.44 6.55 -3.84
C ALA A 201 5.40 6.77 -2.66
N MET A 202 5.95 5.71 -2.08
CA MET A 202 6.85 5.77 -0.91
C MET A 202 8.27 6.11 -1.32
N HIS A 203 8.83 5.39 -2.30
CA HIS A 203 10.23 5.56 -2.71
C HIS A 203 10.41 6.52 -3.91
N ILE A 204 9.68 6.38 -5.00
CA ILE A 204 9.76 7.30 -6.15
C ILE A 204 9.01 8.60 -5.85
N GLY A 205 7.79 8.50 -5.33
CA GLY A 205 6.96 9.64 -4.93
C GLY A 205 7.42 10.36 -3.65
N MET A 206 8.51 9.91 -3.05
CA MET A 206 9.18 10.56 -1.91
C MET A 206 8.34 10.69 -0.63
N SER A 207 7.23 9.97 -0.48
CA SER A 207 6.43 10.05 0.75
C SER A 207 7.23 9.60 1.99
N ASP A 208 8.18 8.68 1.81
CA ASP A 208 9.05 8.19 2.89
C ASP A 208 10.18 9.16 3.27
N LEU A 209 10.31 10.34 2.63
CA LEU A 209 11.11 11.45 3.17
C LEU A 209 10.69 11.75 4.61
N SER A 210 9.37 11.71 4.87
CA SER A 210 8.80 11.98 6.19
C SER A 210 9.22 10.96 7.27
N VAL A 211 9.67 9.79 6.87
CA VAL A 211 10.14 8.71 7.74
C VAL A 211 11.68 8.66 7.77
N PHE A 212 12.33 8.61 6.61
CA PHE A 212 13.79 8.51 6.53
C PHE A 212 14.53 9.75 7.02
N ARG A 213 13.88 10.90 7.18
CA ARG A 213 14.46 12.08 7.81
C ARG A 213 15.00 11.84 9.23
N TYR A 214 14.52 10.80 9.91
CA TYR A 214 14.98 10.37 11.23
C TYR A 214 16.15 9.37 11.18
N ALA A 215 16.47 8.83 10.00
CA ALA A 215 17.55 7.88 9.84
C ALA A 215 18.93 8.55 10.03
N LYS A 216 19.91 7.80 10.55
CA LYS A 216 21.25 8.35 10.82
C LYS A 216 22.00 8.70 9.53
N ASN A 217 21.91 7.83 8.54
CA ASN A 217 22.62 7.95 7.27
C ASN A 217 21.84 7.30 6.12
N PRO A 218 22.22 7.54 4.86
CA PRO A 218 21.55 6.97 3.71
C PRO A 218 21.56 5.43 3.66
N SER A 219 22.57 4.78 4.27
CA SER A 219 22.65 3.30 4.29
C SER A 219 21.46 2.66 5.00
N SER A 220 20.74 3.42 5.84
CA SER A 220 19.49 2.97 6.45
C SER A 220 18.43 2.59 5.40
N GLY A 221 18.54 3.06 4.16
CA GLY A 221 17.68 2.63 3.05
C GLY A 221 17.75 1.12 2.77
N TRP A 222 18.87 0.46 3.04
CA TRP A 222 19.01 -0.99 2.89
C TRP A 222 18.10 -1.80 3.83
N THR A 223 17.65 -1.22 4.94
CA THR A 223 16.72 -1.92 5.85
C THR A 223 15.40 -2.25 5.19
N THR A 224 15.03 -1.56 4.10
CA THR A 224 13.83 -1.87 3.32
C THR A 224 13.91 -3.25 2.67
N ALA A 225 15.13 -3.78 2.43
CA ALA A 225 15.33 -5.12 1.87
C ALA A 225 14.68 -6.20 2.75
N ALA A 226 14.75 -6.07 4.08
CA ALA A 226 14.08 -7.01 4.98
C ALA A 226 12.55 -7.04 4.75
N GLY A 227 11.94 -5.87 4.54
CA GLY A 227 10.51 -5.78 4.21
C GLY A 227 10.18 -6.33 2.83
N MET A 228 11.00 -5.97 1.83
CA MET A 228 10.74 -6.34 0.42
C MET A 228 11.03 -7.82 0.15
N TYR A 229 12.07 -8.39 0.73
CA TYR A 229 12.39 -9.80 0.50
C TYR A 229 11.74 -10.71 1.53
N LEU A 230 12.01 -10.53 2.81
CA LEU A 230 11.42 -11.40 3.83
C LEU A 230 9.90 -11.20 3.92
N GLY A 231 9.46 -9.95 4.04
CA GLY A 231 8.03 -9.64 4.22
C GLY A 231 7.17 -9.95 3.00
N HIS A 232 7.58 -9.52 1.82
CA HIS A 232 6.80 -9.74 0.59
C HIS A 232 6.74 -11.21 0.19
N TYR A 233 7.89 -11.90 0.13
CA TYR A 233 7.90 -13.32 -0.28
C TYR A 233 7.06 -14.18 0.66
N ILE A 234 7.21 -14.01 1.98
CA ILE A 234 6.41 -14.77 2.94
C ILE A 234 4.92 -14.44 2.77
N ALA A 235 4.56 -13.16 2.72
CA ALA A 235 3.16 -12.76 2.63
C ALA A 235 2.52 -13.15 1.29
N TRP A 236 3.23 -13.00 0.18
CA TRP A 236 2.72 -13.30 -1.15
C TRP A 236 2.57 -14.80 -1.36
N ILE A 237 3.60 -15.58 -1.01
CA ILE A 237 3.53 -17.04 -1.13
C ILE A 237 2.42 -17.60 -0.23
N ALA A 238 2.33 -17.13 1.02
CA ALA A 238 1.26 -17.56 1.91
C ALA A 238 -0.14 -17.22 1.36
N ALA A 239 -0.33 -16.00 0.88
CA ALA A 239 -1.61 -15.59 0.29
C ALA A 239 -1.97 -16.41 -0.95
N ALA A 240 -0.98 -16.71 -1.81
CA ALA A 240 -1.17 -17.57 -2.98
C ALA A 240 -1.57 -18.99 -2.61
N LEU A 241 -0.88 -19.59 -1.63
CA LEU A 241 -1.19 -20.93 -1.16
C LEU A 241 -2.59 -20.99 -0.55
N LEU A 242 -2.95 -20.02 0.27
CA LEU A 242 -4.31 -19.91 0.84
C LEU A 242 -5.37 -19.76 -0.24
N TYR A 243 -5.10 -18.95 -1.26
CA TYR A 243 -6.02 -18.78 -2.38
C TYR A 243 -6.14 -20.07 -3.19
N ALA A 244 -5.04 -20.79 -3.43
CA ALA A 244 -5.08 -22.10 -4.09
C ALA A 244 -5.90 -23.14 -3.30
N VAL A 245 -5.87 -23.09 -1.96
CA VAL A 245 -6.76 -23.88 -1.10
C VAL A 245 -8.22 -23.46 -1.30
N TYR A 246 -8.49 -22.15 -1.26
CA TYR A 246 -9.84 -21.64 -1.45
C TYR A 246 -10.45 -22.00 -2.80
N LEU A 247 -9.64 -21.98 -3.87
CA LEU A 247 -10.09 -22.37 -5.20
C LEU A 247 -10.62 -23.83 -5.28
N LYS A 248 -10.25 -24.70 -4.33
CA LYS A 248 -10.81 -26.05 -4.22
C LYS A 248 -12.16 -26.10 -3.50
N SER A 249 -12.64 -25.01 -2.92
CA SER A 249 -13.92 -24.96 -2.21
C SER A 249 -15.10 -24.97 -3.17
N PRO A 250 -16.25 -25.54 -2.76
CA PRO A 250 -17.47 -25.52 -3.57
C PRO A 250 -17.90 -24.10 -3.96
N GLU A 251 -17.76 -23.14 -3.05
CA GLU A 251 -18.08 -21.74 -3.28
C GLU A 251 -17.25 -21.14 -4.43
N ALA A 252 -15.94 -21.34 -4.42
CA ALA A 252 -15.07 -20.84 -5.46
C ALA A 252 -15.36 -21.49 -6.82
N GLN A 253 -15.67 -22.78 -6.82
CA GLN A 253 -16.06 -23.52 -8.04
C GLN A 253 -17.40 -23.02 -8.59
N GLU A 254 -18.34 -22.65 -7.75
CA GLU A 254 -19.59 -22.03 -8.18
C GLU A 254 -19.36 -20.70 -8.89
N PHE A 255 -18.49 -19.82 -8.35
CA PHE A 255 -18.12 -18.57 -9.01
C PHE A 255 -17.52 -18.84 -10.40
N LEU A 256 -16.55 -19.77 -10.49
CA LEU A 256 -15.91 -20.11 -11.77
C LEU A 256 -16.92 -20.66 -12.79
N ASN A 257 -17.85 -21.54 -12.36
CA ASN A 257 -18.89 -22.10 -13.22
C ASN A 257 -19.86 -21.02 -13.74
N ASN A 258 -20.04 -19.95 -12.98
CA ASN A 258 -20.86 -18.80 -13.37
C ASN A 258 -20.06 -17.75 -14.19
N GLY A 259 -18.81 -18.03 -14.57
CA GLY A 259 -17.97 -17.10 -15.32
C GLY A 259 -17.53 -15.89 -14.52
N ILE A 260 -17.41 -16.01 -13.19
CA ILE A 260 -17.00 -14.95 -12.27
C ILE A 260 -15.69 -15.36 -11.60
N ALA A 261 -14.73 -14.44 -11.54
CA ALA A 261 -13.49 -14.68 -10.80
C ALA A 261 -13.78 -14.76 -9.28
N PRO A 262 -13.41 -15.87 -8.59
CA PRO A 262 -13.65 -15.98 -7.17
C PRO A 262 -12.87 -14.93 -6.38
N SER A 263 -13.56 -14.18 -5.54
CA SER A 263 -12.96 -13.22 -4.64
C SER A 263 -13.27 -13.57 -3.19
N VAL A 264 -12.28 -13.43 -2.33
CA VAL A 264 -12.44 -13.75 -0.91
C VAL A 264 -11.74 -12.70 -0.04
N ALA A 265 -12.36 -12.39 1.10
CA ALA A 265 -11.76 -11.49 2.07
C ALA A 265 -10.57 -12.17 2.79
N PRO A 266 -9.52 -11.42 3.18
CA PRO A 266 -8.38 -11.98 3.91
C PRO A 266 -8.74 -12.65 5.23
N GLY A 267 -9.75 -12.15 5.94
CA GLY A 267 -10.19 -12.68 7.22
C GLY A 267 -10.60 -14.16 7.16
N PRO A 268 -11.60 -14.54 6.34
CA PRO A 268 -12.00 -15.94 6.18
C PRO A 268 -10.87 -16.87 5.78
N LEU A 269 -10.00 -16.45 4.83
CA LEU A 269 -8.84 -17.24 4.42
C LEU A 269 -7.91 -17.55 5.60
N ALA A 270 -7.54 -16.52 6.35
CA ALA A 270 -6.62 -16.67 7.47
C ALA A 270 -7.26 -17.45 8.63
N TYR A 271 -8.57 -17.27 8.87
CA TYR A 271 -9.30 -18.03 9.89
C TYR A 271 -9.37 -19.52 9.56
N ASN A 272 -9.68 -19.86 8.32
CA ASN A 272 -9.73 -21.25 7.87
C ASN A 272 -8.36 -21.94 7.92
N ALA A 273 -7.27 -21.18 7.81
CA ALA A 273 -5.92 -21.71 7.90
C ALA A 273 -5.48 -21.95 9.36
N ILE A 274 -5.53 -20.92 10.20
CA ILE A 274 -4.95 -20.96 11.55
C ILE A 274 -5.88 -20.39 12.64
N GLY A 275 -7.19 -20.39 12.39
CA GLY A 275 -8.19 -19.99 13.37
C GLY A 275 -8.06 -18.54 13.82
N VAL A 276 -8.26 -18.29 15.11
CA VAL A 276 -8.21 -16.96 15.72
C VAL A 276 -6.88 -16.26 15.52
N PHE A 277 -5.76 -16.98 15.47
CA PHE A 277 -4.45 -16.39 15.17
C PHE A 277 -4.40 -15.75 13.77
N GLY A 278 -5.09 -16.33 12.79
CA GLY A 278 -5.25 -15.75 11.46
C GLY A 278 -6.01 -14.42 11.50
N ILE A 279 -7.07 -14.34 12.31
CA ILE A 279 -7.82 -13.09 12.52
C ILE A 279 -6.93 -12.01 13.15
N ILE A 280 -6.20 -12.35 14.19
CA ILE A 280 -5.24 -11.43 14.83
C ILE A 280 -4.23 -10.93 13.81
N ALA A 281 -3.71 -11.80 12.96
CA ALA A 281 -2.77 -11.42 11.90
C ALA A 281 -3.37 -10.44 10.91
N VAL A 282 -4.61 -10.64 10.47
CA VAL A 282 -5.31 -9.74 9.54
C VAL A 282 -5.57 -8.38 10.17
N ILE A 283 -6.02 -8.35 11.43
CA ILE A 283 -6.22 -7.11 12.19
C ILE A 283 -4.90 -6.32 12.31
N ILE A 284 -3.83 -6.99 12.71
CA ILE A 284 -2.51 -6.37 12.86
C ILE A 284 -1.96 -5.90 11.50
N ALA A 285 -2.17 -6.66 10.43
CA ALA A 285 -1.74 -6.28 9.09
C ALA A 285 -2.45 -5.00 8.59
N GLY A 286 -3.77 -4.91 8.77
CA GLY A 286 -4.52 -3.69 8.49
C GLY A 286 -4.05 -2.51 9.34
N TRP A 287 -3.86 -2.72 10.63
CA TRP A 287 -3.38 -1.71 11.56
C TRP A 287 -1.99 -1.17 11.20
N THR A 288 -1.02 -2.04 10.95
CA THR A 288 0.35 -1.61 10.59
C THR A 288 0.43 -0.86 9.28
N THR A 289 -0.57 -0.97 8.43
CA THR A 289 -0.71 -0.19 7.21
C THR A 289 -1.46 1.13 7.47
N ALA A 290 -2.55 1.10 8.22
CA ALA A 290 -3.36 2.29 8.50
C ALA A 290 -2.60 3.32 9.36
N ASN A 291 -1.85 2.87 10.36
CA ASN A 291 -1.13 3.74 11.31
C ASN A 291 -0.18 4.74 10.62
N PRO A 292 0.84 4.31 9.85
CA PRO A 292 1.74 5.25 9.16
C PRO A 292 1.01 6.05 8.07
N THR A 293 -0.08 5.53 7.52
CA THR A 293 -0.87 6.19 6.50
C THR A 293 -1.62 7.39 7.10
N ILE A 294 -2.30 7.21 8.23
CA ILE A 294 -2.97 8.31 8.97
C ILE A 294 -1.94 9.34 9.47
N TYR A 295 -0.78 8.89 9.95
CA TYR A 295 0.30 9.80 10.36
C TYR A 295 0.75 10.71 9.19
N ARG A 296 0.96 10.14 7.99
CA ARG A 296 1.32 10.92 6.80
C ARG A 296 0.22 11.88 6.37
N ALA A 297 -1.05 11.48 6.41
CA ALA A 297 -2.18 12.38 6.17
C ALA A 297 -2.18 13.54 7.17
N GLY A 298 -1.94 13.25 8.44
CA GLY A 298 -1.84 14.26 9.49
C GLY A 298 -0.70 15.26 9.27
N LEU A 299 0.39 14.87 8.63
CA LEU A 299 1.48 15.78 8.24
C LEU A 299 1.12 16.68 7.05
N ALA A 300 0.16 16.27 6.19
CA ALA A 300 -0.27 17.06 5.04
C ALA A 300 -1.17 18.24 5.43
N PHE A 301 -2.06 18.05 6.40
CA PHE A 301 -3.11 19.00 6.74
C PHE A 301 -2.68 20.30 7.47
N PRO A 302 -1.55 20.37 8.22
CA PRO A 302 -1.12 21.64 8.82
C PRO A 302 -0.87 22.76 7.81
N SER A 303 -0.50 22.43 6.57
CA SER A 303 -0.35 23.42 5.50
C SER A 303 -1.68 23.99 5.01
N ILE A 304 -2.80 23.30 5.30
CA ILE A 304 -4.15 23.64 4.85
C ILE A 304 -4.94 24.33 5.98
N ILE A 305 -4.76 23.86 7.23
CA ILE A 305 -5.49 24.36 8.41
C ILE A 305 -4.55 25.23 9.24
N PRO A 306 -4.66 26.57 9.14
CA PRO A 306 -3.78 27.47 9.86
C PRO A 306 -3.88 27.28 11.39
N LYS A 307 -2.74 27.41 12.06
CA LYS A 307 -2.62 27.30 13.54
C LYS A 307 -2.96 25.92 14.12
N SER A 308 -3.19 24.89 13.30
CA SER A 308 -3.39 23.52 13.77
C SER A 308 -2.06 22.87 14.15
N THR A 309 -2.11 21.96 15.12
CA THR A 309 -0.96 21.10 15.47
C THR A 309 -1.05 19.78 14.71
N THR A 310 0.09 19.13 14.47
CA THR A 310 0.14 17.81 13.83
C THR A 310 -0.71 16.77 14.57
N PHE A 311 -0.83 16.89 15.90
CA PHE A 311 -1.68 16.02 16.70
C PHE A 311 -3.14 16.10 16.25
N TRP A 312 -3.73 17.31 16.22
CA TRP A 312 -5.14 17.48 15.87
C TRP A 312 -5.42 17.22 14.41
N THR A 313 -4.50 17.53 13.50
CA THR A 313 -4.65 17.19 12.08
C THR A 313 -4.56 15.69 11.84
N THR A 314 -3.77 14.96 12.63
CA THR A 314 -3.71 13.50 12.56
C THR A 314 -4.99 12.87 13.15
N ILE A 315 -5.55 13.42 14.24
CA ILE A 315 -6.86 12.99 14.75
C ILE A 315 -7.96 13.21 13.69
N LEU A 316 -7.96 14.38 13.05
CA LEU A 316 -8.91 14.65 11.95
C LEU A 316 -8.75 13.66 10.79
N ALA A 317 -7.52 13.40 10.37
CA ALA A 317 -7.23 12.39 9.34
C ALA A 317 -7.72 11.00 9.75
N GLY A 318 -7.51 10.62 11.00
CA GLY A 318 -8.01 9.37 11.58
C GLY A 318 -9.54 9.30 11.60
N ALA A 319 -10.21 10.39 11.95
CA ALA A 319 -11.68 10.46 11.91
C ALA A 319 -12.23 10.30 10.49
N VAL A 320 -11.64 11.00 9.50
CA VAL A 320 -12.02 10.84 8.09
C VAL A 320 -11.77 9.42 7.58
N ALA A 321 -10.63 8.83 7.93
CA ALA A 321 -10.33 7.44 7.59
C ALA A 321 -11.31 6.45 8.24
N THR A 322 -11.70 6.69 9.49
CA THR A 322 -12.67 5.85 10.21
C THR A 322 -14.04 5.93 9.55
N ILE A 323 -14.49 7.13 9.15
CA ILE A 323 -15.74 7.32 8.40
C ILE A 323 -15.66 6.58 7.06
N ALA A 324 -14.55 6.69 6.33
CA ALA A 324 -14.37 5.94 5.09
C ALA A 324 -14.41 4.42 5.33
N GLY A 325 -13.89 3.95 6.46
CA GLY A 325 -13.92 2.54 6.87
C GLY A 325 -15.31 1.98 7.19
N LEU A 326 -16.33 2.84 7.36
CA LEU A 326 -17.72 2.40 7.51
C LEU A 326 -18.31 1.84 6.20
N PHE A 327 -17.69 2.14 5.04
CA PHE A 327 -18.16 1.74 3.74
C PHE A 327 -17.28 0.62 3.16
N PRO A 328 -17.66 -0.66 3.31
CA PRO A 328 -16.80 -1.82 2.99
C PRO A 328 -16.30 -1.81 1.53
N ALA A 329 -17.09 -1.36 0.58
CA ALA A 329 -16.74 -1.31 -0.84
C ALA A 329 -15.49 -0.45 -1.13
N PHE A 330 -15.10 0.47 -0.25
CA PHE A 330 -13.83 1.18 -0.39
C PHE A 330 -12.62 0.27 -0.31
N ALA A 331 -12.69 -0.83 0.45
CA ALA A 331 -11.60 -1.79 0.53
C ALA A 331 -11.34 -2.48 -0.82
N MET A 332 -12.38 -2.74 -1.61
CA MET A 332 -12.25 -3.32 -2.95
C MET A 332 -11.66 -2.36 -3.98
N LYS A 333 -11.76 -1.05 -3.73
CA LYS A 333 -11.15 -0.01 -4.59
C LYS A 333 -9.73 0.34 -4.19
N LEU A 334 -9.15 -0.39 -3.24
CA LEU A 334 -7.84 -0.12 -2.67
C LEU A 334 -6.73 -0.05 -3.74
N LEU A 335 -6.76 -0.98 -4.71
CA LEU A 335 -5.76 -1.01 -5.79
C LEU A 335 -5.83 0.25 -6.65
N GLY A 336 -7.04 0.68 -7.03
CA GLY A 336 -7.25 1.93 -7.76
C GLY A 336 -6.78 3.15 -6.97
N PHE A 337 -6.99 3.18 -5.65
CA PHE A 337 -6.47 4.25 -4.80
C PHE A 337 -4.94 4.26 -4.74
N VAL A 338 -4.30 3.10 -4.66
CA VAL A 338 -2.84 3.00 -4.68
C VAL A 338 -2.26 3.45 -6.03
N ALA A 339 -2.89 3.06 -7.13
CA ALA A 339 -2.49 3.50 -8.47
C ALA A 339 -2.63 5.01 -8.63
N LEU A 340 -3.80 5.57 -8.30
CA LEU A 340 -4.06 7.01 -8.37
C LEU A 340 -3.08 7.80 -7.47
N TYR A 341 -2.81 7.29 -6.28
CA TYR A 341 -1.83 7.84 -5.36
C TYR A 341 -0.41 7.85 -5.96
N GLY A 342 -0.01 6.75 -6.60
CA GLY A 342 1.25 6.68 -7.34
C GLY A 342 1.34 7.70 -8.47
N PHE A 343 0.28 7.87 -9.26
CA PHE A 343 0.23 8.86 -10.34
C PHE A 343 0.36 10.30 -9.87
N ILE A 344 -0.22 10.64 -8.72
CA ILE A 344 -0.13 12.00 -8.16
C ILE A 344 1.24 12.25 -7.55
N LEU A 345 1.80 11.28 -6.83
CA LEU A 345 3.05 11.46 -6.08
C LEU A 345 4.31 11.27 -6.92
N ALA A 346 4.33 10.31 -7.84
CA ALA A 346 5.54 9.98 -8.58
C ALA A 346 6.13 11.19 -9.34
N PRO A 347 5.35 12.03 -10.05
CA PRO A 347 5.89 13.20 -10.70
C PRO A 347 6.49 14.23 -9.73
N VAL A 348 5.86 14.45 -8.58
CA VAL A 348 6.39 15.37 -7.55
C VAL A 348 7.69 14.83 -6.96
N GLY A 349 7.74 13.52 -6.70
CA GLY A 349 8.98 12.86 -6.27
C GLY A 349 10.09 12.97 -7.32
N ALA A 350 9.78 12.76 -8.59
CA ALA A 350 10.74 12.91 -9.69
C ALA A 350 11.31 14.33 -9.77
N ILE A 351 10.51 15.37 -9.53
CA ILE A 351 10.97 16.76 -9.46
C ILE A 351 11.96 16.95 -8.31
N ILE A 352 11.68 16.39 -7.14
CA ILE A 352 12.59 16.43 -5.99
C ILE A 352 13.91 15.71 -6.29
N VAL A 353 13.85 14.54 -6.93
CA VAL A 353 15.03 13.79 -7.38
C VAL A 353 15.84 14.61 -8.38
N PHE A 354 15.18 15.15 -9.39
CA PHE A 354 15.81 16.00 -10.39
C PHE A 354 16.52 17.19 -9.76
N GLU A 355 15.85 17.90 -8.87
CA GLU A 355 16.44 19.04 -8.18
C GLU A 355 17.67 18.65 -7.35
N HIS A 356 17.59 17.51 -6.65
CA HIS A 356 18.68 17.07 -5.80
C HIS A 356 19.93 16.67 -6.59
N PHE A 357 19.78 15.90 -7.66
CA PHE A 357 20.92 15.28 -8.35
C PHE A 357 21.38 16.03 -9.60
N PHE A 358 20.48 16.76 -10.27
CA PHE A 358 20.75 17.31 -11.60
C PHE A 358 20.71 18.83 -11.68
N ALA A 359 20.02 19.54 -10.78
CA ALA A 359 19.80 20.97 -10.89
C ALA A 359 21.12 21.76 -10.98
N ASP A 360 22.11 21.47 -10.13
CA ASP A 360 23.41 22.15 -10.15
C ASP A 360 24.16 21.93 -11.48
N ARG A 361 24.08 20.71 -12.02
CA ARG A 361 24.77 20.37 -13.30
C ARG A 361 24.15 21.06 -14.50
N LEU A 362 22.84 21.36 -14.41
CA LEU A 362 22.07 21.98 -15.49
C LEU A 362 21.84 23.47 -15.28
N GLY A 363 22.46 24.06 -14.26
CA GLY A 363 22.29 25.49 -13.94
C GLY A 363 20.88 25.87 -13.47
N VAL A 364 20.09 24.92 -13.00
CA VAL A 364 18.73 25.17 -12.48
C VAL A 364 18.82 25.60 -11.02
N VAL A 365 18.08 26.65 -10.67
CA VAL A 365 18.06 27.19 -9.31
C VAL A 365 17.31 26.26 -8.38
N LYS A 366 18.02 25.66 -7.41
CA LYS A 366 17.41 24.84 -6.35
C LYS A 366 16.54 25.68 -5.43
N ASN A 367 15.45 25.05 -4.93
CA ASN A 367 14.45 25.69 -4.06
C ASN A 367 13.92 26.98 -4.69
N TYR A 368 13.58 26.94 -5.97
CA TYR A 368 13.25 28.12 -6.76
C TYR A 368 12.12 28.94 -6.15
N ALA A 369 11.03 28.28 -5.71
CA ALA A 369 9.89 29.01 -5.18
C ALA A 369 10.22 29.75 -3.86
N GLU A 370 11.04 29.15 -3.00
CA GLU A 370 11.52 29.80 -1.76
C GLU A 370 12.42 30.98 -2.08
N LYS A 371 13.41 30.83 -2.98
CA LYS A 371 14.36 31.88 -3.34
C LYS A 371 13.74 33.04 -4.12
N ALA A 372 12.82 32.71 -5.03
CA ALA A 372 12.10 33.72 -5.82
C ALA A 372 10.90 34.35 -5.10
N GLY A 373 10.54 33.85 -3.91
CA GLY A 373 9.38 34.34 -3.16
C GLY A 373 8.03 34.11 -3.85
N VAL A 374 7.93 33.10 -4.74
CA VAL A 374 6.73 32.84 -5.52
C VAL A 374 5.81 31.82 -4.85
N SER A 375 4.50 32.05 -4.97
CA SER A 375 3.51 31.15 -4.39
C SER A 375 3.28 29.86 -5.18
N TYR A 376 3.67 29.83 -6.44
CA TYR A 376 3.66 28.64 -7.31
C TYR A 376 4.71 28.73 -8.41
N ASN A 377 5.28 27.59 -8.73
CA ASN A 377 6.26 27.41 -9.79
C ASN A 377 5.56 26.82 -11.02
N ILE A 378 5.41 27.63 -12.06
CA ILE A 378 4.70 27.22 -13.29
C ILE A 378 5.41 26.05 -13.98
N ALA A 379 6.75 26.03 -14.01
CA ALA A 379 7.49 24.93 -14.62
C ALA A 379 7.21 23.59 -13.93
N VAL A 380 7.11 23.59 -12.61
CA VAL A 380 6.74 22.41 -11.82
C VAL A 380 5.29 21.99 -12.09
N LEU A 381 4.38 22.96 -12.16
CA LEU A 381 2.96 22.67 -12.46
C LEU A 381 2.82 22.01 -13.83
N LEU A 382 3.51 22.53 -14.86
CA LEU A 382 3.51 21.96 -16.20
C LEU A 382 4.15 20.56 -16.21
N ALA A 383 5.31 20.40 -15.59
CA ALA A 383 6.00 19.10 -15.52
C ALA A 383 5.11 18.04 -14.81
N TRP A 384 4.48 18.41 -13.70
CA TRP A 384 3.57 17.54 -12.98
C TRP A 384 2.32 17.19 -13.79
N GLY A 385 1.66 18.20 -14.38
CA GLY A 385 0.46 18.01 -15.18
C GLY A 385 0.70 17.15 -16.44
N ILE A 386 1.80 17.39 -17.16
CA ILE A 386 2.17 16.60 -18.34
C ILE A 386 2.49 15.16 -17.95
N SER A 387 3.29 14.97 -16.88
CA SER A 387 3.62 13.63 -16.39
C SER A 387 2.39 12.87 -15.94
N PHE A 388 1.51 13.50 -15.17
CA PHE A 388 0.24 12.90 -14.74
C PHE A 388 -0.64 12.53 -15.95
N GLY A 389 -0.80 13.44 -16.90
CA GLY A 389 -1.59 13.20 -18.12
C GLY A 389 -1.00 12.05 -18.96
N LEU A 390 0.32 11.98 -19.11
CA LEU A 390 0.99 10.90 -19.83
C LEU A 390 0.77 9.55 -19.15
N PHE A 391 0.97 9.46 -17.82
CA PHE A 391 0.71 8.23 -17.08
C PHE A 391 -0.74 7.80 -17.15
N TYR A 392 -1.68 8.76 -17.06
CA TYR A 392 -3.11 8.47 -17.19
C TYR A 392 -3.47 7.90 -18.56
N VAL A 393 -2.96 8.51 -19.65
CA VAL A 393 -3.18 8.02 -21.02
C VAL A 393 -2.55 6.63 -21.21
N LEU A 394 -1.31 6.41 -20.76
CA LEU A 394 -0.66 5.10 -20.83
C LEU A 394 -1.43 4.04 -20.04
N SER A 395 -1.97 4.39 -18.90
CA SER A 395 -2.80 3.50 -18.09
C SER A 395 -4.07 3.07 -18.85
N LEU A 396 -4.76 4.02 -19.49
CA LEU A 396 -5.97 3.73 -20.28
C LEU A 396 -5.67 2.91 -21.55
N THR A 397 -4.53 3.14 -22.18
CA THR A 397 -4.19 2.51 -23.48
C THR A 397 -3.48 1.18 -23.34
N GLN A 398 -2.68 1.00 -22.31
CA GLN A 398 -1.87 -0.20 -22.10
C GLN A 398 -2.38 -1.12 -20.97
N GLY A 399 -3.38 -0.70 -20.22
CA GLY A 399 -3.92 -1.48 -19.11
C GLY A 399 -2.94 -1.73 -17.95
N ILE A 400 -1.79 -1.04 -17.93
CA ILE A 400 -0.67 -1.38 -17.03
C ILE A 400 -0.97 -1.12 -15.55
N PHE A 401 -1.91 -0.20 -15.24
CA PHE A 401 -2.14 0.26 -13.85
C PHE A 401 -3.62 0.36 -13.43
N LEU A 402 -4.57 0.12 -14.31
CA LEU A 402 -6.01 0.30 -14.02
C LEU A 402 -6.88 -0.90 -14.44
N SER A 403 -6.30 -2.03 -14.80
CA SER A 403 -7.02 -3.27 -15.07
C SER A 403 -7.38 -4.04 -13.82
#